data_9faeeb13c02bba1a7d46ace2f1847428
#
_entry.id   9faeeb13c02bba1a7d46ace2f1847428
#
_cell.length_a   1.000
_cell.length_b   1.000
_cell.length_c   1.000
_cell.angle_alpha   90.00
_cell.angle_beta   90.00
_cell.angle_gamma   90.00
#
_symmetry.space_group_name_H-M   'P 1'
#
loop_
_entity.id
_entity.type
_entity.pdbx_description
1 polymer ?
#
loop_
_entity_poly.entity_id
_entity_poly.type
_entity_poly.pdbx_seq_one_letter_code
_entity_poly.pdbx_strand_id
1 'polypeptide(L)'
;MTIVVGYVPTPEGEAALTAALAEARLREQPLHIVNSARGDSLIDSRFVQERGVEELRTRLDASGVVYEIDQKVRGHEASEEVVEAADRVNASLIVIGLRRRTPTGKLITGSQAQRILLDANCPVLAVKADT
;
A
#
# COMPACT_ATOMS: atom_id res chain seq x y z
N MET A 1 16.93 3.79 5.74
CA MET A 1 15.64 3.13 6.02
C MET A 1 14.63 3.50 4.95
N THR A 2 13.60 2.73 4.80
CA THR A 2 12.62 2.88 3.73
C THR A 2 11.22 2.83 4.32
N ILE A 3 10.29 3.57 3.71
CA ILE A 3 8.86 3.49 4.08
C ILE A 3 8.19 2.54 3.09
N VAL A 4 7.41 1.61 3.60
CA VAL A 4 6.65 0.67 2.77
C VAL A 4 5.17 1.05 2.82
N VAL A 5 4.52 1.09 1.66
CA VAL A 5 3.08 1.31 1.59
C VAL A 5 2.42 0.16 0.84
N GLY A 6 1.33 -0.35 1.40
CA GLY A 6 0.48 -1.31 0.71
C GLY A 6 -0.54 -0.54 -0.11
N TYR A 7 -0.45 -0.66 -1.41
CA TYR A 7 -1.29 0.11 -2.32
C TYR A 7 -2.24 -0.79 -3.11
N VAL A 8 -3.49 -0.39 -3.15
CA VAL A 8 -4.51 -0.91 -4.08
C VAL A 8 -5.26 0.31 -4.64
N PRO A 9 -5.81 0.23 -5.86
CA PRO A 9 -6.52 1.38 -6.47
C PRO A 9 -7.93 1.54 -5.91
N THR A 10 -8.00 1.87 -4.64
CA THR A 10 -9.25 2.08 -3.89
C THR A 10 -9.11 3.38 -3.09
N PRO A 11 -10.21 3.94 -2.57
CA PRO A 11 -10.09 5.14 -1.74
C PRO A 11 -9.12 4.97 -0.57
N GLU A 12 -9.17 3.83 0.12
CA GLU A 12 -8.25 3.57 1.23
C GLU A 12 -6.81 3.40 0.75
N GLY A 13 -6.60 2.79 -0.41
CA GLY A 13 -5.27 2.66 -1.00
C GLY A 13 -4.69 4.01 -1.40
N GLU A 14 -5.52 4.88 -1.96
CA GLU A 14 -5.11 6.24 -2.32
C GLU A 14 -4.78 7.06 -1.08
N ALA A 15 -5.56 6.92 -0.02
CA ALA A 15 -5.29 7.60 1.24
C ALA A 15 -3.95 7.15 1.82
N ALA A 16 -3.67 5.85 1.76
CA ALA A 16 -2.41 5.30 2.22
C ALA A 16 -1.23 5.86 1.43
N LEU A 17 -1.36 5.92 0.10
CA LEU A 17 -0.31 6.45 -0.75
C LEU A 17 -0.02 7.92 -0.46
N THR A 18 -1.08 8.73 -0.31
CA THR A 18 -0.94 10.14 0.03
C THR A 18 -0.20 10.32 1.35
N ALA A 19 -0.58 9.57 2.37
CA ALA A 19 0.08 9.64 3.67
C ALA A 19 1.52 9.15 3.59
N ALA A 20 1.77 8.10 2.83
CA ALA A 20 3.13 7.56 2.67
C ALA A 20 4.06 8.57 1.98
N LEU A 21 3.56 9.27 0.96
CA LEU A 21 4.33 10.30 0.30
C LEU A 21 4.68 11.46 1.25
N ALA A 22 3.72 11.87 2.08
CA ALA A 22 3.97 12.90 3.08
C ALA A 22 5.03 12.46 4.08
N GLU A 23 4.94 11.22 4.55
CA GLU A 23 5.91 10.67 5.50
C GLU A 23 7.30 10.53 4.87
N ALA A 24 7.35 10.11 3.61
CA ALA A 24 8.62 9.98 2.90
C ALA A 24 9.33 11.34 2.77
N ARG A 25 8.59 12.40 2.46
CA ARG A 25 9.15 13.75 2.40
C ARG A 25 9.61 14.23 3.76
N LEU A 26 8.76 14.02 4.77
CA LEU A 26 9.06 14.47 6.13
C LEU A 26 10.28 13.79 6.72
N ARG A 27 10.43 12.51 6.47
CA ARG A 27 11.53 11.70 7.01
C ARG A 27 12.74 11.65 6.10
N GLU A 28 12.62 12.17 4.89
CA GLU A 28 13.67 12.12 3.86
C GLU A 28 14.09 10.66 3.59
N GLN A 29 13.10 9.79 3.40
CA GLN A 29 13.33 8.38 3.14
C GLN A 29 12.67 7.96 1.83
N PRO A 30 13.24 6.97 1.14
CA PRO A 30 12.61 6.45 -0.06
C PRO A 30 11.34 5.68 0.27
N LEU A 31 10.49 5.52 -0.74
CA LEU A 31 9.21 4.84 -0.64
C LEU A 31 9.24 3.55 -1.44
N HIS A 32 8.83 2.46 -0.81
CA HIS A 32 8.66 1.17 -1.48
C HIS A 32 7.18 0.84 -1.52
N ILE A 33 6.63 0.75 -2.73
CA ILE A 33 5.20 0.54 -2.92
C ILE A 33 4.96 -0.91 -3.27
N VAL A 34 4.21 -1.60 -2.41
CA VAL A 34 3.75 -2.97 -2.70
C VAL A 34 2.38 -2.86 -3.34
N ASN A 35 2.32 -3.06 -4.64
CA ASN A 35 1.08 -3.03 -5.39
C ASN A 35 0.54 -4.45 -5.48
N SER A 36 -0.33 -4.79 -4.56
CA SER A 36 -0.93 -6.13 -4.53
C SER A 36 -2.27 -6.10 -5.24
N ALA A 37 -2.23 -6.33 -6.54
CA ALA A 37 -3.44 -6.50 -7.28
C ALA A 37 -3.97 -7.90 -7.02
N ARG A 38 -5.23 -8.00 -6.60
CA ARG A 38 -5.88 -9.30 -6.47
C ARG A 38 -6.04 -9.89 -7.87
N GLY A 39 -5.59 -11.11 -8.04
CA GLY A 39 -5.74 -11.84 -9.29
C GLY A 39 -7.14 -12.32 -9.57
N ASP A 40 -8.16 -11.65 -9.03
CA ASP A 40 -9.56 -12.07 -9.15
C ASP A 40 -10.26 -11.52 -10.39
N SER A 41 -9.65 -10.57 -11.06
CA SER A 41 -10.28 -10.01 -12.23
C SER A 41 -10.05 -10.95 -13.41
N LEU A 42 -11.14 -11.44 -13.94
CA LEU A 42 -11.15 -12.45 -14.99
C LEU A 42 -10.78 -11.91 -16.36
N ILE A 43 -10.68 -10.62 -16.57
CA ILE A 43 -10.53 -10.04 -17.90
C ILE A 43 -9.44 -8.99 -17.89
N ASP A 44 -8.41 -9.21 -18.69
CA ASP A 44 -7.36 -8.23 -18.98
C ASP A 44 -6.75 -7.55 -17.77
N SER A 45 -6.69 -8.27 -16.66
CA SER A 45 -6.10 -7.75 -15.43
C SER A 45 -4.67 -7.28 -15.65
N ARG A 46 -3.94 -7.97 -16.54
CA ARG A 46 -2.56 -7.60 -16.86
C ARG A 46 -2.49 -6.22 -17.53
N PHE A 47 -3.38 -5.97 -18.49
CA PHE A 47 -3.43 -4.69 -19.20
C PHE A 47 -3.83 -3.54 -18.26
N VAL A 48 -4.85 -3.77 -17.44
CA VAL A 48 -5.29 -2.78 -16.46
C VAL A 48 -4.21 -2.52 -15.44
N GLN A 49 -3.51 -3.56 -15.00
CA GLN A 49 -2.42 -3.44 -14.04
C GLN A 49 -1.25 -2.64 -14.61
N GLU A 50 -0.85 -2.93 -15.85
CA GLU A 50 0.23 -2.20 -16.51
C GLU A 50 -0.10 -0.72 -16.65
N ARG A 51 -1.33 -0.41 -17.06
CA ARG A 51 -1.79 0.97 -17.19
C ARG A 51 -1.83 1.68 -15.84
N GLY A 52 -2.31 0.98 -14.82
CA GLY A 52 -2.33 1.51 -13.46
C GLY A 52 -0.94 1.81 -12.94
N VAL A 53 0.02 0.94 -13.24
CA VAL A 53 1.41 1.16 -12.84
C VAL A 53 2.00 2.37 -13.55
N GLU A 54 1.72 2.56 -14.83
CA GLU A 54 2.19 3.73 -15.56
C GLU A 54 1.62 5.04 -14.99
N GLU A 55 0.33 5.06 -14.69
CA GLU A 55 -0.30 6.21 -14.06
C GLU A 55 0.30 6.48 -12.68
N LEU A 56 0.55 5.43 -11.92
CA LEU A 56 1.17 5.53 -10.62
C LEU A 56 2.59 6.10 -10.72
N ARG A 57 3.37 5.63 -11.69
CA ARG A 57 4.73 6.14 -11.91
C ARG A 57 4.72 7.63 -12.26
N THR A 58 3.78 8.06 -13.08
CA THR A 58 3.66 9.47 -13.46
C THR A 58 3.41 10.34 -12.22
N ARG A 59 2.52 9.89 -11.34
CA ARG A 59 2.22 10.61 -10.10
C ARG A 59 3.43 10.64 -9.16
N LEU A 60 4.13 9.52 -9.03
CA LEU A 60 5.28 9.40 -8.16
C LEU A 60 6.47 10.20 -8.68
N ASP A 61 6.69 10.19 -9.98
CA ASP A 61 7.75 11.00 -10.59
C ASP A 61 7.54 12.48 -10.31
N ALA A 62 6.29 12.93 -10.34
CA ALA A 62 5.95 14.31 -10.03
C ALA A 62 6.11 14.65 -8.55
N SER A 63 6.15 13.67 -7.67
CA SER A 63 6.23 13.88 -6.22
C SER A 63 7.62 14.30 -5.73
N GLY A 64 8.66 13.98 -6.48
CA GLY A 64 10.04 14.22 -6.05
C GLY A 64 10.57 13.22 -5.06
N VAL A 65 9.81 12.22 -4.68
CA VAL A 65 10.22 11.18 -3.75
C VAL A 65 10.90 10.05 -4.51
N VAL A 66 12.00 9.53 -3.98
CA VAL A 66 12.64 8.33 -4.52
C VAL A 66 11.75 7.15 -4.21
N TYR A 67 11.42 6.35 -5.20
CA TYR A 67 10.48 5.26 -5.02
C TYR A 67 10.85 4.02 -5.83
N GLU A 68 10.29 2.90 -5.40
CA GLU A 68 10.32 1.65 -6.15
C GLU A 68 8.93 1.03 -6.06
N ILE A 69 8.42 0.50 -7.17
CA ILE A 69 7.14 -0.19 -7.22
C ILE A 69 7.40 -1.68 -7.31
N ASP A 70 6.89 -2.41 -6.32
CA ASP A 70 6.97 -3.87 -6.28
C ASP A 70 5.59 -4.42 -6.57
N GLN A 71 5.40 -4.94 -7.75
CA GLN A 71 4.12 -5.46 -8.18
C GLN A 71 4.08 -6.97 -7.99
N LYS A 72 3.27 -7.41 -7.05
CA LYS A 72 3.08 -8.82 -6.76
C LYS A 72 1.77 -9.29 -7.35
N VAL A 73 1.81 -10.34 -8.13
CA VAL A 73 0.66 -10.81 -8.91
C VAL A 73 0.25 -12.23 -8.53
N ARG A 74 0.91 -12.87 -7.60
CA ARG A 74 0.69 -14.30 -7.39
C ARG A 74 0.33 -14.69 -5.99
N GLY A 75 -0.80 -15.37 -5.85
CA GLY A 75 -1.13 -16.37 -4.85
C GLY A 75 -0.84 -16.08 -3.39
N HIS A 76 -0.03 -15.12 -3.09
CA HIS A 76 0.28 -14.70 -1.74
C HIS A 76 -0.71 -13.64 -1.28
N GLU A 77 -1.01 -13.65 0.00
CA GLU A 77 -1.86 -12.63 0.55
C GLU A 77 -1.12 -11.29 0.61
N ALA A 78 -1.85 -10.20 0.41
CA ALA A 78 -1.27 -8.86 0.41
C ALA A 78 -0.52 -8.55 1.71
N SER A 79 -1.05 -9.02 2.84
CA SER A 79 -0.40 -8.82 4.13
C SER A 79 0.98 -9.46 4.19
N GLU A 80 1.11 -10.67 3.67
CA GLU A 80 2.39 -11.37 3.65
C GLU A 80 3.41 -10.63 2.80
N GLU A 81 2.97 -10.14 1.65
CA GLU A 81 3.85 -9.42 0.75
C GLU A 81 4.33 -8.10 1.33
N VAL A 82 3.46 -7.38 2.01
CA VAL A 82 3.81 -6.11 2.66
C VAL A 82 4.81 -6.34 3.79
N VAL A 83 4.54 -7.31 4.66
CA VAL A 83 5.42 -7.61 5.79
C VAL A 83 6.78 -8.11 5.30
N GLU A 84 6.77 -9.00 4.32
CA GLU A 84 8.01 -9.52 3.73
C GLU A 84 8.84 -8.39 3.09
N ALA A 85 8.20 -7.53 2.33
CA ALA A 85 8.88 -6.39 1.71
C ALA A 85 9.47 -5.46 2.78
N ALA A 86 8.72 -5.20 3.84
CA ALA A 86 9.19 -4.35 4.93
C ALA A 86 10.43 -4.93 5.60
N ASP A 87 10.46 -6.24 5.83
CA ASP A 87 11.63 -6.89 6.39
C ASP A 87 12.82 -6.82 5.43
N ARG A 88 12.57 -7.07 4.15
CA ARG A 88 13.62 -7.08 3.14
C ARG A 88 14.29 -5.71 2.98
N VAL A 89 13.52 -4.64 3.00
CA VAL A 89 14.05 -3.29 2.80
C VAL A 89 14.39 -2.59 4.12
N ASN A 90 14.25 -3.27 5.23
CA ASN A 90 14.49 -2.69 6.56
C ASN A 90 13.64 -1.44 6.78
N ALA A 91 12.33 -1.60 6.68
CA ALA A 91 11.39 -0.49 6.74
C ALA A 91 11.38 0.18 8.11
N SER A 92 11.29 1.50 8.09
CA SER A 92 11.08 2.30 9.30
C SER A 92 9.61 2.48 9.61
N LEU A 93 8.75 2.26 8.62
CA LEU A 93 7.32 2.47 8.73
C LEU A 93 6.60 1.70 7.63
N ILE A 94 5.46 1.11 7.97
CA ILE A 94 4.52 0.58 7.00
C ILE A 94 3.29 1.47 7.03
N VAL A 95 2.78 1.87 5.86
CA VAL A 95 1.54 2.64 5.74
C VAL A 95 0.50 1.80 5.05
N ILE A 96 -0.67 1.69 5.65
CA ILE A 96 -1.80 0.94 5.08
C ILE A 96 -3.07 1.78 5.13
N GLY A 97 -4.01 1.47 4.25
CA GLY A 97 -5.32 2.10 4.25
C GLY A 97 -6.36 1.23 4.94
N LEU A 98 -7.25 1.86 5.67
CA LEU A 98 -8.37 1.20 6.31
C LEU A 98 -9.67 1.66 5.68
N ARG A 99 -10.60 0.73 5.55
CA ARG A 99 -11.95 1.06 5.11
C ARG A 99 -12.68 1.83 6.20
N ARG A 100 -13.58 2.70 5.79
CA ARG A 100 -14.43 3.39 6.72
C ARG A 100 -15.47 2.45 7.33
N ARG A 101 -16.08 2.91 8.42
CA ARG A 101 -17.18 2.20 9.05
C ARG A 101 -18.31 1.99 8.07
N THR A 102 -18.91 0.81 8.13
CA THR A 102 -20.16 0.56 7.43
C THR A 102 -21.30 1.36 8.09
N PRO A 103 -22.43 1.54 7.38
CA PRO A 103 -23.61 2.19 7.99
C PRO A 103 -24.08 1.53 9.28
N THR A 104 -23.74 0.27 9.52
CA THR A 104 -24.11 -0.44 10.75
C THR A 104 -23.19 -0.09 11.94
N GLY A 105 -22.20 0.75 11.73
CA GLY A 105 -21.31 1.17 12.79
C GLY A 105 -20.17 0.23 13.10
N LYS A 106 -20.06 -0.89 12.39
CA LYS A 106 -18.95 -1.82 12.58
C LYS A 106 -17.73 -1.34 11.84
N LEU A 107 -16.60 -1.32 12.53
CA LEU A 107 -15.34 -1.01 11.90
C LEU A 107 -14.87 -2.23 11.12
N ILE A 108 -14.83 -2.12 9.80
CA ILE A 108 -14.27 -3.16 8.94
C ILE A 108 -12.85 -2.78 8.61
N THR A 109 -11.90 -3.36 9.32
CA THR A 109 -10.48 -3.14 9.06
C THR A 109 -9.95 -4.02 7.93
N GLY A 110 -10.63 -5.12 7.66
CA GLY A 110 -10.18 -6.12 6.71
C GLY A 110 -9.14 -7.05 7.33
N SER A 111 -9.17 -8.32 6.92
CA SER A 111 -8.27 -9.34 7.44
C SER A 111 -6.80 -9.04 7.12
N GLN A 112 -6.54 -8.45 5.95
CA GLN A 112 -5.18 -8.13 5.54
C GLN A 112 -4.58 -7.03 6.42
N ALA A 113 -5.35 -5.99 6.72
CA ALA A 113 -4.89 -4.93 7.60
C ALA A 113 -4.59 -5.46 9.00
N GLN A 114 -5.46 -6.31 9.54
CA GLN A 114 -5.24 -6.93 10.84
C GLN A 114 -3.95 -7.75 10.88
N ARG A 115 -3.70 -8.52 9.84
CA ARG A 115 -2.48 -9.33 9.76
C ARG A 115 -1.23 -8.46 9.74
N ILE A 116 -1.25 -7.37 8.98
CA ILE A 116 -0.11 -6.47 8.94
C ILE A 116 0.13 -5.87 10.33
N LEU A 117 -0.93 -5.44 10.99
CA LEU A 117 -0.80 -4.85 12.34
C LEU A 117 -0.21 -5.84 13.34
N LEU A 118 -0.55 -7.13 13.21
CA LEU A 118 -0.06 -8.15 14.12
C LEU A 118 1.35 -8.64 13.78
N ASP A 119 1.67 -8.73 12.50
CA ASP A 119 2.90 -9.40 12.05
C ASP A 119 4.04 -8.44 11.72
N ALA A 120 3.77 -7.15 11.59
CA ALA A 120 4.81 -6.19 11.24
C ALA A 120 5.88 -6.07 12.32
N ASN A 121 7.12 -5.93 11.88
CA ASN A 121 8.27 -5.76 12.78
C ASN A 121 8.70 -4.29 12.91
N CYS A 122 7.88 -3.38 12.41
CA CYS A 122 8.10 -1.94 12.50
C CYS A 122 6.78 -1.23 12.76
N PRO A 123 6.79 0.07 13.09
CA PRO A 123 5.54 0.82 13.27
C PRO A 123 4.67 0.79 12.02
N VAL A 124 3.37 0.78 12.25
CA VAL A 124 2.37 0.77 11.18
C VAL A 124 1.48 1.98 11.33
N LEU A 125 1.36 2.77 10.28
CA LEU A 125 0.44 3.89 10.21
C LEU A 125 -0.79 3.45 9.40
N ALA A 126 -1.92 3.40 10.07
CA ALA A 126 -3.18 3.02 9.45
C ALA A 126 -3.98 4.28 9.13
N VAL A 127 -4.31 4.46 7.86
CA VAL A 127 -4.93 5.69 7.36
C VAL A 127 -6.35 5.38 6.90
N LYS A 128 -7.30 6.19 7.36
CA LYS A 128 -8.69 6.06 6.94
C LYS A 128 -8.93 6.89 5.69
N ALA A 129 -9.71 6.35 4.77
CA ALA A 129 -10.14 7.11 3.60
C ALA A 129 -11.17 8.16 4.01
N ASP A 130 -11.22 9.25 3.24
CA ASP A 130 -12.15 10.35 3.51
C ASP A 130 -13.58 10.06 3.04
N THR A 131 -13.80 9.02 2.27
CA THR A 131 -15.12 8.71 1.72
C THR A 131 -15.66 7.39 2.22
#